data_867bd47755b7d614f7418fcdfbbfb5a9
#
_entry.id   867bd47755b7d614f7418fcdfbbfb5a9
#
_cell.length_a   1.000
_cell.length_b   1.000
_cell.length_c   1.000
_cell.angle_alpha   90.00
_cell.angle_beta   90.00
_cell.angle_gamma   90.00
#
_symmetry.space_group_name_H-M   'P 1'
#
loop_
_entity.id
_entity.type
_entity.pdbx_description
1 polymer ?
#
loop_
_entity_poly.entity_id
_entity_poly.type
_entity_poly.pdbx_seq_one_letter_code
_entity_poly.pdbx_strand_id
1 'polypeptide(L)'
;MGECLADLVRWCSGLAVAALVCVPSAAVAAEAPSAARPTLAVLPFENTAGAARQDFFAAGLTDEVATALAAVRGLEVVARSSAFQLKPADRDPKAAGRALNAHYLVQGSARISPDENGLITVRLVEANDGAELWSQNYDTQPAGIYDVEEDIARKVAAALKVPTGPDPLVHSQTEPFAYLDFLRAKVAARPRGAAALGDAAAFLEKVLVRDPEYAPAAALLAYDYALTPLFAPSLRGGDPEEERKIVERTTPKSEALARRATLLDPQSAEAFVALGYASLVQLKMVAAEDAFKQALAINPDQADGLHGYSQFLAAMGRIKESLALREHLQAIEPFIINYTADTAEIYWLAGDTEKAVAMLQQFRPGRTLELALVEASAGHYREAAAALREMPARNYPAGMLEAAAKTLESAPAKAAAPAALPRLGNMSFAYMHVGAPERVLEFYEDEIKAGYFQPISTTWFWHPSYAAVRKTERFKTVARDLGLVDYWRARGWPAQCHPSGANDFACD
;
A
#
# COMPACT_ATOMS: atom_id res chain seq x y z
N MET A 1 -3.54 -51.28 60.06
CA MET A 1 -2.46 -51.92 60.85
C MET A 1 -1.20 -51.32 60.22
N GLY A 2 -0.67 -50.35 60.75
CA GLY A 2 0.05 -50.07 62.02
C GLY A 2 1.39 -49.54 61.51
N GLU A 3 1.68 -48.26 61.64
CA GLU A 3 2.57 -47.70 62.67
C GLU A 3 4.00 -48.31 62.64
N CYS A 4 5.11 -47.61 62.68
CA CYS A 4 5.55 -46.54 63.53
C CYS A 4 6.92 -46.05 63.05
N LEU A 5 7.15 -44.71 63.15
CA LEU A 5 8.18 -44.03 63.94
C LEU A 5 9.66 -44.22 63.55
N ALA A 6 10.28 -43.19 63.10
CA ALA A 6 11.02 -42.10 63.79
C ALA A 6 12.48 -42.43 64.17
N ASP A 7 13.32 -41.46 63.86
CA ASP A 7 14.60 -41.09 64.48
C ASP A 7 15.86 -41.94 64.28
N LEU A 8 16.87 -41.40 63.65
CA LEU A 8 18.07 -40.94 64.38
C LEU A 8 19.07 -40.16 63.46
N VAL A 9 19.40 -39.05 63.98
CA VAL A 9 20.44 -38.09 63.56
C VAL A 9 21.84 -38.72 63.80
N ARG A 10 22.79 -38.43 62.91
CA ARG A 10 24.17 -38.00 63.20
C ARG A 10 25.29 -38.69 62.42
N TRP A 11 26.07 -37.79 61.83
CA TRP A 11 27.54 -37.80 61.54
C TRP A 11 28.06 -38.79 60.49
N CYS A 12 28.64 -38.20 59.38
CA CYS A 12 30.06 -37.91 59.23
C CYS A 12 30.36 -37.34 57.88
N SER A 13 30.99 -36.21 57.96
CA SER A 13 32.08 -35.63 57.10
C SER A 13 32.45 -36.30 55.76
N GLY A 14 32.42 -35.46 54.68
CA GLY A 14 33.54 -35.33 53.78
C GLY A 14 33.59 -36.27 52.61
N LEU A 15 33.19 -35.70 51.45
CA LEU A 15 33.97 -35.75 50.21
C LEU A 15 33.09 -35.10 49.10
N ALA A 16 33.44 -33.85 48.76
CA ALA A 16 32.85 -33.19 47.63
C ALA A 16 33.45 -33.82 46.34
N VAL A 17 32.67 -34.65 45.67
CA VAL A 17 32.94 -35.03 44.27
C VAL A 17 32.26 -33.98 43.39
N ALA A 18 33.02 -33.03 42.86
CA ALA A 18 32.58 -32.15 41.83
C ALA A 18 32.35 -32.94 40.53
N ALA A 19 31.11 -33.30 40.26
CA ALA A 19 30.72 -33.77 38.95
C ALA A 19 30.74 -32.59 37.98
N LEU A 20 31.81 -32.51 37.18
CA LEU A 20 31.91 -31.64 36.04
C LEU A 20 30.87 -32.09 35.00
N VAL A 21 29.70 -31.45 34.97
CA VAL A 21 28.74 -31.62 33.91
C VAL A 21 29.29 -30.86 32.69
N CYS A 22 29.94 -31.57 31.78
CA CYS A 22 30.23 -31.05 30.43
C CYS A 22 28.88 -30.84 29.71
N VAL A 23 28.36 -29.61 29.75
CA VAL A 23 27.30 -29.19 28.84
C VAL A 23 28.01 -29.04 27.49
N PRO A 24 27.63 -29.79 26.45
CA PRO A 24 28.14 -29.49 25.12
C PRO A 24 27.64 -28.12 24.75
N SER A 25 28.56 -27.15 24.58
CA SER A 25 28.30 -25.86 23.97
C SER A 25 27.86 -26.17 22.55
N ALA A 26 26.54 -26.14 22.32
CA ALA A 26 26.02 -26.10 20.97
C ALA A 26 26.58 -24.79 20.34
N ALA A 27 27.58 -24.96 19.49
CA ALA A 27 28.03 -23.87 18.63
C ALA A 27 26.78 -23.45 17.84
N VAL A 28 26.25 -22.28 18.15
CA VAL A 28 25.34 -21.57 17.28
C VAL A 28 26.14 -21.40 16.00
N ALA A 29 25.84 -22.20 15.00
CA ALA A 29 26.37 -21.98 13.66
C ALA A 29 25.95 -20.55 13.30
N ALA A 30 26.93 -19.67 13.21
CA ALA A 30 26.71 -18.36 12.61
C ALA A 30 26.19 -18.66 11.20
N GLU A 31 24.93 -18.33 10.94
CA GLU A 31 24.40 -18.31 9.59
C GLU A 31 25.37 -17.49 8.77
N ALA A 32 25.95 -18.13 7.74
CA ALA A 32 26.75 -17.44 6.76
C ALA A 32 25.92 -16.25 6.26
N PRO A 33 26.50 -15.06 6.03
CA PRO A 33 25.78 -13.93 5.52
C PRO A 33 25.05 -14.40 4.26
N SER A 34 23.70 -14.35 4.28
CA SER A 34 22.86 -14.66 3.14
C SER A 34 23.41 -13.86 1.98
N ALA A 35 23.88 -14.54 0.93
CA ALA A 35 24.31 -13.86 -0.28
C ALA A 35 23.14 -12.93 -0.69
N ALA A 36 23.43 -11.64 -0.84
CA ALA A 36 22.41 -10.66 -1.19
C ALA A 36 21.64 -11.16 -2.42
N ARG A 37 20.31 -11.21 -2.33
CA ARG A 37 19.47 -11.65 -3.44
C ARG A 37 19.73 -10.73 -4.65
N PRO A 38 19.85 -11.27 -5.88
CA PRO A 38 20.00 -10.41 -7.04
C PRO A 38 18.77 -9.53 -7.22
N THR A 39 19.00 -8.21 -7.29
CA THR A 39 17.95 -7.20 -7.51
C THR A 39 17.74 -7.01 -9.01
N LEU A 40 16.50 -7.18 -9.45
CA LEU A 40 16.09 -7.17 -10.85
C LEU A 40 14.98 -6.13 -11.06
N ALA A 41 15.04 -5.37 -12.17
CA ALA A 41 13.92 -4.55 -12.62
C ALA A 41 13.46 -4.97 -14.02
N VAL A 42 12.14 -5.01 -14.21
CA VAL A 42 11.54 -5.20 -15.54
C VAL A 42 11.17 -3.84 -16.09
N LEU A 43 11.88 -3.39 -17.13
CA LEU A 43 11.58 -2.11 -17.77
C LEU A 43 10.36 -2.24 -18.69
N PRO A 44 9.58 -1.15 -18.86
CA PRO A 44 8.45 -1.17 -19.78
C PRO A 44 8.83 -1.64 -21.17
N PHE A 45 8.18 -2.69 -21.66
CA PHE A 45 8.38 -3.21 -23.00
C PHE A 45 7.92 -2.19 -24.04
N GLU A 46 8.65 -2.08 -25.11
CA GLU A 46 8.35 -1.15 -26.19
C GLU A 46 7.24 -1.73 -27.09
N ASN A 47 6.22 -0.92 -27.39
CA ASN A 47 5.23 -1.26 -28.40
C ASN A 47 5.82 -1.05 -29.80
N THR A 48 6.12 -2.12 -30.51
CA THR A 48 6.65 -2.08 -31.89
C THR A 48 5.56 -2.09 -32.97
N ALA A 49 4.29 -2.10 -32.60
CA ALA A 49 3.17 -2.02 -33.54
C ALA A 49 2.92 -0.59 -34.06
N GLY A 50 3.43 0.41 -33.38
CA GLY A 50 3.25 1.84 -33.77
C GLY A 50 1.85 2.40 -33.54
N ALA A 51 0.88 1.58 -33.13
CA ALA A 51 -0.49 2.01 -32.87
C ALA A 51 -0.74 2.10 -31.34
N ALA A 52 -1.02 3.30 -30.84
CA ALA A 52 -1.27 3.56 -29.42
C ALA A 52 -2.37 2.64 -28.80
N ARG A 53 -3.36 2.25 -29.62
CA ARG A 53 -4.41 1.29 -29.17
C ARG A 53 -3.86 -0.10 -28.77
N GLN A 54 -2.60 -0.40 -29.07
CA GLN A 54 -1.93 -1.68 -28.73
C GLN A 54 -0.90 -1.54 -27.60
N ASP A 55 -0.74 -0.33 -27.03
CA ASP A 55 0.15 -0.08 -25.90
C ASP A 55 -0.19 -0.96 -24.69
N PHE A 56 -1.48 -1.33 -24.54
CA PHE A 56 -1.93 -2.19 -23.44
C PHE A 56 -1.23 -3.55 -23.43
N PHE A 57 -0.91 -4.11 -24.61
CA PHE A 57 -0.30 -5.44 -24.68
C PHE A 57 1.14 -5.42 -24.16
N ALA A 58 1.96 -4.51 -24.68
CA ALA A 58 3.35 -4.38 -24.22
C ALA A 58 3.41 -4.01 -22.73
N ALA A 59 2.56 -3.08 -22.32
CA ALA A 59 2.50 -2.62 -20.94
C ALA A 59 1.93 -3.69 -19.99
N GLY A 60 0.87 -4.40 -20.39
CA GLY A 60 0.27 -5.49 -19.61
C GLY A 60 1.22 -6.68 -19.47
N LEU A 61 1.86 -7.09 -20.58
CA LEU A 61 2.85 -8.17 -20.56
C LEU A 61 4.05 -7.82 -19.65
N THR A 62 4.49 -6.56 -19.64
CA THR A 62 5.53 -6.10 -18.70
C THR A 62 5.12 -6.37 -17.25
N ASP A 63 3.86 -6.08 -16.90
CA ASP A 63 3.33 -6.31 -15.57
C ASP A 63 3.31 -7.80 -15.21
N GLU A 64 2.87 -8.65 -16.14
CA GLU A 64 2.77 -10.09 -15.87
C GLU A 64 4.16 -10.74 -15.76
N VAL A 65 5.10 -10.36 -16.63
CA VAL A 65 6.51 -10.82 -16.53
C VAL A 65 7.13 -10.39 -15.18
N ALA A 66 6.86 -9.17 -14.72
CA ALA A 66 7.34 -8.71 -13.42
C ALA A 66 6.69 -9.52 -12.28
N THR A 67 5.39 -9.82 -12.37
CA THR A 67 4.66 -10.64 -11.40
C THR A 67 5.21 -12.09 -11.37
N ALA A 68 5.42 -12.70 -12.52
CA ALA A 68 6.00 -14.05 -12.60
C ALA A 68 7.43 -14.11 -12.04
N LEU A 69 8.25 -13.09 -12.30
CA LEU A 69 9.59 -12.98 -11.72
C LEU A 69 9.57 -12.75 -10.20
N ALA A 70 8.64 -11.98 -9.69
CA ALA A 70 8.47 -11.75 -8.25
C ALA A 70 8.05 -13.04 -7.50
N ALA A 71 7.42 -14.00 -8.18
CA ALA A 71 7.11 -15.32 -7.62
C ALA A 71 8.37 -16.22 -7.49
N VAL A 72 9.49 -15.88 -8.13
CA VAL A 72 10.73 -16.65 -8.04
C VAL A 72 11.43 -16.39 -6.71
N ARG A 73 11.41 -17.37 -5.81
CA ARG A 73 12.11 -17.28 -4.53
C ARG A 73 13.61 -17.06 -4.75
N GLY A 74 14.17 -16.02 -4.14
CA GLY A 74 15.60 -15.69 -4.26
C GLY A 74 15.90 -14.58 -5.26
N LEU A 75 14.92 -14.06 -5.99
CA LEU A 75 15.00 -12.77 -6.69
C LEU A 75 14.39 -11.67 -5.82
N GLU A 76 14.95 -10.48 -5.92
CA GLU A 76 14.35 -9.24 -5.41
C GLU A 76 13.96 -8.41 -6.64
N VAL A 77 12.65 -8.36 -6.91
CA VAL A 77 12.14 -7.68 -8.10
C VAL A 77 11.69 -6.28 -7.71
N VAL A 78 12.36 -5.28 -8.31
CA VAL A 78 11.92 -3.88 -8.17
C VAL A 78 10.50 -3.76 -8.69
N ALA A 79 9.65 -3.14 -7.89
CA ALA A 79 8.25 -3.07 -8.26
C ALA A 79 8.05 -2.29 -9.57
N ARG A 80 7.16 -2.82 -10.39
CA ARG A 80 6.87 -2.36 -11.76
C ARG A 80 6.56 -0.88 -11.87
N SER A 81 5.83 -0.33 -10.89
CA SER A 81 5.40 1.06 -10.90
C SER A 81 6.56 2.03 -10.90
N SER A 82 7.64 1.72 -10.19
CA SER A 82 8.89 2.50 -10.23
C SER A 82 9.56 2.42 -11.60
N ALA A 83 9.62 1.23 -12.21
CA ALA A 83 10.19 1.06 -13.56
C ALA A 83 9.41 1.87 -14.63
N PHE A 84 8.08 1.96 -14.49
CA PHE A 84 7.23 2.74 -15.40
C PHE A 84 7.40 4.26 -15.26
N GLN A 85 7.95 4.76 -14.14
CA GLN A 85 8.25 6.19 -13.97
C GLN A 85 9.52 6.63 -14.71
N LEU A 86 10.37 5.69 -15.13
CA LEU A 86 11.56 6.03 -15.92
C LEU A 86 11.16 6.58 -17.28
N LYS A 87 11.67 7.77 -17.59
CA LYS A 87 11.52 8.36 -18.93
C LYS A 87 12.25 7.50 -19.97
N PRO A 88 11.80 7.44 -21.22
CA PRO A 88 12.48 6.68 -22.26
C PRO A 88 13.99 6.99 -22.39
N ALA A 89 14.40 8.24 -22.18
CA ALA A 89 15.80 8.66 -22.21
C ALA A 89 16.65 8.08 -21.06
N ASP A 90 16.01 7.68 -19.95
CA ASP A 90 16.69 7.17 -18.73
C ASP A 90 16.68 5.62 -18.69
N ARG A 91 16.24 4.95 -19.76
CA ARG A 91 16.17 3.48 -19.86
C ARG A 91 17.46 2.83 -20.35
N ASP A 92 18.53 3.60 -20.54
CA ASP A 92 19.88 3.04 -20.71
C ASP A 92 20.22 2.16 -19.50
N PRO A 93 20.81 0.96 -19.69
CA PRO A 93 21.04 0.01 -18.60
C PRO A 93 21.72 0.60 -17.38
N LYS A 94 22.79 1.40 -17.57
CA LYS A 94 23.52 2.01 -16.45
C LYS A 94 22.71 3.07 -15.72
N ALA A 95 21.94 3.86 -16.46
CA ALA A 95 21.08 4.90 -15.88
C ALA A 95 19.91 4.27 -15.13
N ALA A 96 19.21 3.32 -15.76
CA ALA A 96 18.08 2.61 -15.16
C ALA A 96 18.49 1.80 -13.94
N GLY A 97 19.61 1.05 -14.01
CA GLY A 97 20.11 0.28 -12.89
C GLY A 97 20.42 1.12 -11.66
N ARG A 98 21.07 2.28 -11.85
CA ARG A 98 21.33 3.23 -10.75
C ARG A 98 20.05 3.83 -10.20
N ALA A 99 19.14 4.26 -11.08
CA ALA A 99 17.90 4.88 -10.67
C ALA A 99 17.00 3.92 -9.89
N LEU A 100 16.93 2.65 -10.31
CA LEU A 100 16.10 1.62 -9.70
C LEU A 100 16.83 0.79 -8.64
N ASN A 101 18.10 1.06 -8.37
CA ASN A 101 18.97 0.24 -7.51
C ASN A 101 18.94 -1.25 -7.92
N ALA A 102 18.90 -1.53 -9.22
CA ALA A 102 18.81 -2.86 -9.79
C ALA A 102 20.15 -3.30 -10.37
N HIS A 103 20.58 -4.54 -10.07
CA HIS A 103 21.77 -5.13 -10.64
C HIS A 103 21.53 -5.68 -12.06
N TYR A 104 20.30 -6.11 -12.31
CA TYR A 104 19.88 -6.70 -13.58
C TYR A 104 18.61 -6.05 -14.11
N LEU A 105 18.48 -6.01 -15.43
CA LEU A 105 17.32 -5.44 -16.09
C LEU A 105 16.76 -6.44 -17.10
N VAL A 106 15.46 -6.66 -17.06
CA VAL A 106 14.71 -7.28 -18.14
C VAL A 106 14.19 -6.18 -19.04
N GLN A 107 14.57 -6.21 -20.29
CA GLN A 107 14.15 -5.26 -21.34
C GLN A 107 13.49 -6.03 -22.47
N GLY A 108 12.61 -5.38 -23.21
CA GLY A 108 11.98 -6.04 -24.33
C GLY A 108 11.10 -5.15 -25.17
N SER A 109 10.51 -5.78 -26.17
CA SER A 109 9.45 -5.20 -26.97
C SER A 109 8.33 -6.22 -27.17
N ALA A 110 7.12 -5.75 -27.32
CA ALA A 110 5.99 -6.60 -27.60
C ALA A 110 5.01 -5.90 -28.55
N ARG A 111 4.41 -6.69 -29.43
CA ARG A 111 3.30 -6.24 -30.27
C ARG A 111 2.32 -7.38 -30.48
N ILE A 112 1.07 -7.02 -30.72
CA ILE A 112 0.06 -7.96 -31.21
C ILE A 112 -0.18 -7.68 -32.68
N SER A 113 -0.18 -8.73 -33.51
CA SER A 113 -0.45 -8.60 -34.94
C SER A 113 -1.96 -8.45 -35.19
N PRO A 114 -2.38 -8.06 -36.42
CA PRO A 114 -3.80 -8.04 -36.78
C PRO A 114 -4.51 -9.41 -36.62
N ASP A 115 -3.75 -10.49 -36.72
CA ASP A 115 -4.24 -11.87 -36.50
C ASP A 115 -4.14 -12.30 -35.04
N GLU A 116 -3.95 -11.33 -34.13
CA GLU A 116 -3.86 -11.48 -32.67
C GLU A 116 -2.67 -12.30 -32.17
N ASN A 117 -1.67 -12.60 -33.00
CA ASN A 117 -0.44 -13.24 -32.58
C ASN A 117 0.48 -12.25 -31.84
N GLY A 118 1.05 -12.68 -30.72
CA GLY A 118 2.05 -11.93 -29.95
C GLY A 118 3.45 -12.14 -30.51
N LEU A 119 4.12 -11.06 -30.89
CA LEU A 119 5.55 -11.05 -31.20
C LEU A 119 6.28 -10.34 -30.06
N ILE A 120 7.09 -11.09 -29.31
CA ILE A 120 7.70 -10.65 -28.06
C ILE A 120 9.20 -10.88 -28.16
N THR A 121 9.99 -9.86 -27.87
CA THR A 121 11.45 -9.95 -27.73
C THR A 121 11.80 -9.58 -26.30
N VAL A 122 12.59 -10.42 -25.62
CA VAL A 122 13.03 -10.18 -24.25
C VAL A 122 14.52 -10.40 -24.14
N ARG A 123 15.19 -9.58 -23.36
CA ARG A 123 16.60 -9.72 -23.01
C ARG A 123 16.83 -9.42 -21.53
N LEU A 124 17.74 -10.15 -20.93
CA LEU A 124 18.29 -9.90 -19.61
C LEU A 124 19.67 -9.27 -19.77
N VAL A 125 19.87 -8.11 -19.16
CA VAL A 125 21.15 -7.40 -19.20
C VAL A 125 21.67 -7.11 -17.80
N GLU A 126 22.98 -7.11 -17.63
CA GLU A 126 23.61 -6.59 -16.42
C GLU A 126 23.59 -5.05 -16.45
N ALA A 127 23.10 -4.41 -15.39
CA ALA A 127 22.92 -2.96 -15.36
C ALA A 127 24.24 -2.19 -15.36
N ASN A 128 25.31 -2.79 -14.80
CA ASN A 128 26.61 -2.14 -14.60
C ASN A 128 27.33 -1.81 -15.92
N ASP A 129 27.28 -2.69 -16.90
CA ASP A 129 27.99 -2.55 -18.18
C ASP A 129 27.09 -2.71 -19.41
N GLY A 130 25.85 -3.16 -19.24
CA GLY A 130 24.90 -3.43 -20.31
C GLY A 130 25.13 -4.77 -21.00
N ALA A 131 25.94 -5.66 -20.41
CA ALA A 131 26.20 -6.98 -20.96
C ALA A 131 24.91 -7.81 -21.04
N GLU A 132 24.62 -8.38 -22.23
CA GLU A 132 23.48 -9.26 -22.41
C GLU A 132 23.82 -10.65 -21.85
N LEU A 133 23.04 -11.10 -20.87
CA LEU A 133 23.19 -12.42 -20.25
C LEU A 133 22.31 -13.46 -20.92
N TRP A 134 21.19 -13.04 -21.47
CA TRP A 134 20.22 -13.88 -22.14
C TRP A 134 19.30 -13.06 -23.02
N SER A 135 18.87 -13.62 -24.17
CA SER A 135 17.81 -13.05 -24.99
C SER A 135 17.01 -14.12 -25.72
N GLN A 136 15.74 -13.83 -25.99
CA GLN A 136 14.86 -14.71 -26.74
C GLN A 136 13.72 -13.94 -27.44
N ASN A 137 13.34 -14.47 -28.61
CA ASN A 137 12.17 -14.06 -29.37
C ASN A 137 11.07 -15.11 -29.24
N TYR A 138 9.84 -14.66 -29.09
CA TYR A 138 8.65 -15.48 -29.05
C TYR A 138 7.68 -15.03 -30.13
N ASP A 139 7.11 -16.01 -30.83
CA ASP A 139 5.97 -15.86 -31.72
C ASP A 139 4.88 -16.77 -31.18
N THR A 140 3.82 -16.21 -30.64
CA THR A 140 2.82 -16.95 -29.90
C THR A 140 1.41 -16.49 -30.22
N GLN A 141 0.49 -17.45 -30.21
CA GLN A 141 -0.95 -17.14 -30.21
C GLN A 141 -1.39 -16.63 -28.82
N PRO A 142 -2.53 -15.94 -28.71
CA PRO A 142 -3.04 -15.46 -27.42
C PRO A 142 -3.09 -16.56 -26.33
N ALA A 143 -3.43 -17.79 -26.72
CA ALA A 143 -3.46 -18.94 -25.81
C ALA A 143 -2.12 -19.34 -25.22
N GLY A 144 -1.01 -18.99 -25.87
CA GLY A 144 0.35 -19.34 -25.42
C GLY A 144 1.04 -18.21 -24.64
N ILE A 145 0.38 -17.09 -24.36
CA ILE A 145 1.00 -15.94 -23.67
C ILE A 145 1.46 -16.32 -22.28
N TYR A 146 0.66 -17.07 -21.53
CA TYR A 146 1.03 -17.57 -20.18
C TYR A 146 2.30 -18.42 -20.19
N ASP A 147 2.41 -19.33 -21.20
CA ASP A 147 3.60 -20.18 -21.34
C ASP A 147 4.85 -19.33 -21.61
N VAL A 148 4.71 -18.23 -22.36
CA VAL A 148 5.78 -17.27 -22.62
C VAL A 148 6.20 -16.54 -21.35
N GLU A 149 5.25 -16.09 -20.54
CA GLU A 149 5.52 -15.39 -19.27
C GLU A 149 6.27 -16.30 -18.29
N GLU A 150 5.81 -17.55 -18.15
CA GLU A 150 6.47 -18.54 -17.31
C GLU A 150 7.86 -18.91 -17.84
N ASP A 151 8.00 -19.09 -19.14
CA ASP A 151 9.28 -19.42 -19.78
C ASP A 151 10.29 -18.27 -19.59
N ILE A 152 9.88 -17.01 -19.75
CA ILE A 152 10.72 -15.85 -19.47
C ILE A 152 11.19 -15.88 -18.01
N ALA A 153 10.29 -16.05 -17.06
CA ALA A 153 10.63 -16.04 -15.65
C ALA A 153 11.62 -17.17 -15.29
N ARG A 154 11.41 -18.39 -15.80
CA ARG A 154 12.31 -19.53 -15.58
C ARG A 154 13.68 -19.32 -16.21
N LYS A 155 13.75 -18.78 -17.42
CA LYS A 155 15.01 -18.55 -18.14
C LYS A 155 15.81 -17.40 -17.53
N VAL A 156 15.16 -16.33 -17.11
CA VAL A 156 15.81 -15.25 -16.36
C VAL A 156 16.38 -15.78 -15.04
N ALA A 157 15.60 -16.54 -14.27
CA ALA A 157 16.07 -17.16 -13.04
C ALA A 157 17.28 -18.10 -13.29
N ALA A 158 17.21 -18.93 -14.33
CA ALA A 158 18.30 -19.82 -14.70
C ALA A 158 19.58 -19.07 -15.11
N ALA A 159 19.46 -17.98 -15.88
CA ALA A 159 20.59 -17.14 -16.27
C ALA A 159 21.25 -16.47 -15.03
N LEU A 160 20.45 -16.13 -14.01
CA LEU A 160 20.92 -15.60 -12.73
C LEU A 160 21.33 -16.69 -11.73
N LYS A 161 21.24 -17.96 -12.11
CA LYS A 161 21.54 -19.13 -11.26
C LYS A 161 20.67 -19.20 -10.00
N VAL A 162 19.46 -18.68 -10.08
CA VAL A 162 18.46 -18.76 -9.01
C VAL A 162 17.60 -20.00 -9.24
N PRO A 163 17.50 -20.92 -8.29
CA PRO A 163 16.69 -22.12 -8.45
C PRO A 163 15.19 -21.78 -8.50
N THR A 164 14.48 -22.35 -9.47
CA THR A 164 13.02 -22.34 -9.53
C THR A 164 12.47 -23.69 -9.11
N GLY A 165 11.36 -23.70 -8.36
CA GLY A 165 10.63 -24.92 -8.02
C GLY A 165 9.95 -25.54 -9.26
N PRO A 166 9.37 -26.73 -9.11
CA PRO A 166 8.56 -27.38 -10.15
C PRO A 166 7.20 -26.74 -10.33
N ASP A 167 6.74 -25.96 -9.33
CA ASP A 167 5.42 -25.35 -9.35
C ASP A 167 5.32 -24.25 -10.42
N PRO A 168 4.15 -24.06 -11.03
CA PRO A 168 3.94 -22.97 -11.99
C PRO A 168 4.17 -21.62 -11.32
N LEU A 169 4.80 -20.69 -12.04
CA LEU A 169 5.03 -19.31 -11.60
C LEU A 169 3.81 -18.41 -11.92
N VAL A 170 2.92 -18.89 -12.78
CA VAL A 170 1.63 -18.29 -13.09
C VAL A 170 0.53 -19.21 -12.57
N HIS A 171 -0.17 -18.79 -11.52
CA HIS A 171 -1.11 -19.65 -10.79
C HIS A 171 -2.49 -19.76 -11.43
N SER A 172 -2.93 -18.77 -12.20
CA SER A 172 -4.28 -18.73 -12.76
C SER A 172 -4.25 -18.38 -14.23
N GLN A 173 -4.91 -19.20 -15.04
CA GLN A 173 -5.08 -18.98 -16.47
C GLN A 173 -6.57 -18.77 -16.78
N THR A 174 -6.86 -18.02 -17.85
CA THR A 174 -8.21 -17.82 -18.37
C THR A 174 -8.20 -17.96 -19.90
N GLU A 175 -9.37 -17.87 -20.51
CA GLU A 175 -9.45 -17.93 -21.98
C GLU A 175 -8.73 -16.71 -22.62
N PRO A 176 -8.15 -16.85 -23.82
CA PRO A 176 -7.21 -15.87 -24.36
C PRO A 176 -7.76 -14.45 -24.50
N PHE A 177 -9.01 -14.29 -24.89
CA PHE A 177 -9.62 -12.96 -25.06
C PHE A 177 -9.99 -12.33 -23.72
N ALA A 178 -10.39 -13.13 -22.72
CA ALA A 178 -10.56 -12.64 -21.35
C ALA A 178 -9.22 -12.14 -20.79
N TYR A 179 -8.13 -12.85 -21.10
CA TYR A 179 -6.80 -12.41 -20.68
C TYR A 179 -6.39 -11.08 -21.31
N LEU A 180 -6.61 -10.89 -22.60
CA LEU A 180 -6.34 -9.61 -23.24
C LEU A 180 -7.18 -8.46 -22.63
N ASP A 181 -8.43 -8.71 -22.28
CA ASP A 181 -9.26 -7.72 -21.58
C ASP A 181 -8.77 -7.47 -20.15
N PHE A 182 -8.23 -8.48 -19.45
CA PHE A 182 -7.57 -8.32 -18.17
C PHE A 182 -6.33 -7.43 -18.26
N LEU A 183 -5.46 -7.63 -19.26
CA LEU A 183 -4.31 -6.75 -19.49
C LEU A 183 -4.73 -5.30 -19.79
N ARG A 184 -5.83 -5.10 -20.55
CA ARG A 184 -6.42 -3.78 -20.77
C ARG A 184 -6.86 -3.13 -19.47
N ALA A 185 -7.53 -3.88 -18.60
CA ALA A 185 -7.97 -3.40 -17.30
C ALA A 185 -6.81 -2.95 -16.42
N LYS A 186 -5.75 -3.76 -16.31
CA LYS A 186 -4.52 -3.41 -15.56
C LYS A 186 -3.92 -2.08 -16.01
N VAL A 187 -3.88 -1.85 -17.32
CA VAL A 187 -3.35 -0.61 -17.88
C VAL A 187 -4.32 0.56 -17.66
N ALA A 188 -5.62 0.35 -17.83
CA ALA A 188 -6.64 1.38 -17.61
C ALA A 188 -6.67 1.89 -16.16
N ALA A 189 -6.42 1.02 -15.18
CA ALA A 189 -6.40 1.39 -13.75
C ALA A 189 -5.21 2.25 -13.33
N ARG A 190 -4.08 2.24 -14.10
CA ARG A 190 -2.82 2.90 -13.72
C ARG A 190 -2.91 4.40 -13.42
N PRO A 191 -3.65 5.22 -14.21
CA PRO A 191 -3.72 6.65 -13.93
C PRO A 191 -4.38 6.98 -12.59
N ARG A 192 -5.08 6.00 -12.00
CA ARG A 192 -5.93 6.17 -10.82
C ARG A 192 -6.93 7.31 -10.97
N GLY A 193 -8.05 7.23 -10.31
CA GLY A 193 -9.13 8.20 -10.41
C GLY A 193 -10.45 7.54 -10.84
N ALA A 194 -11.56 8.21 -10.61
CA ALA A 194 -12.91 7.65 -10.81
C ALA A 194 -13.13 7.13 -12.24
N ALA A 195 -12.69 7.87 -13.27
CA ALA A 195 -12.82 7.45 -14.66
C ALA A 195 -11.96 6.23 -14.97
N ALA A 196 -10.68 6.26 -14.58
CA ALA A 196 -9.72 5.17 -14.82
C ALA A 196 -10.17 3.85 -14.17
N LEU A 197 -10.62 3.89 -12.91
CA LEU A 197 -11.15 2.73 -12.21
C LEU A 197 -12.47 2.25 -12.84
N GLY A 198 -13.31 3.16 -13.33
CA GLY A 198 -14.53 2.82 -14.05
C GLY A 198 -14.26 2.08 -15.38
N ASP A 199 -13.28 2.55 -16.15
CA ASP A 199 -12.86 1.90 -17.39
C ASP A 199 -12.26 0.50 -17.12
N ALA A 200 -11.40 0.39 -16.11
CA ALA A 200 -10.83 -0.89 -15.68
C ALA A 200 -11.92 -1.87 -15.24
N ALA A 201 -12.85 -1.43 -14.40
CA ALA A 201 -13.96 -2.24 -13.92
C ALA A 201 -14.81 -2.77 -15.09
N ALA A 202 -15.06 -1.95 -16.13
CA ALA A 202 -15.83 -2.37 -17.30
C ALA A 202 -15.14 -3.51 -18.09
N PHE A 203 -13.81 -3.53 -18.16
CA PHE A 203 -13.06 -4.66 -18.73
C PHE A 203 -13.11 -5.89 -17.82
N LEU A 204 -12.89 -5.72 -16.52
CA LEU A 204 -12.89 -6.82 -15.54
C LEU A 204 -14.26 -7.50 -15.42
N GLU A 205 -15.34 -6.73 -15.48
CA GLU A 205 -16.70 -7.30 -15.53
C GLU A 205 -16.89 -8.19 -16.76
N LYS A 206 -16.38 -7.80 -17.94
CA LYS A 206 -16.41 -8.64 -19.15
C LYS A 206 -15.59 -9.92 -18.98
N VAL A 207 -14.39 -9.81 -18.37
CA VAL A 207 -13.57 -10.98 -18.04
C VAL A 207 -14.36 -11.97 -17.20
N LEU A 208 -14.97 -11.50 -16.10
CA LEU A 208 -15.71 -12.35 -15.17
C LEU A 208 -17.04 -12.88 -15.73
N VAL A 209 -17.58 -12.26 -16.78
CA VAL A 209 -18.71 -12.83 -17.54
C VAL A 209 -18.25 -14.03 -18.37
N ARG A 210 -17.06 -13.98 -18.98
CA ARG A 210 -16.49 -15.07 -19.79
C ARG A 210 -15.92 -16.18 -18.91
N ASP A 211 -15.18 -15.79 -17.89
CA ASP A 211 -14.56 -16.70 -16.94
C ASP A 211 -14.82 -16.23 -15.50
N PRO A 212 -15.92 -16.70 -14.91
CA PRO A 212 -16.25 -16.35 -13.54
C PRO A 212 -15.24 -16.84 -12.50
N GLU A 213 -14.39 -17.83 -12.79
CA GLU A 213 -13.45 -18.41 -11.85
C GLU A 213 -12.04 -17.81 -11.95
N TYR A 214 -11.83 -16.81 -12.81
CA TYR A 214 -10.54 -16.15 -12.94
C TYR A 214 -10.25 -15.25 -11.74
N ALA A 215 -9.54 -15.81 -10.75
CA ALA A 215 -9.22 -15.15 -9.48
C ALA A 215 -8.51 -13.78 -9.63
N PRO A 216 -7.53 -13.59 -10.54
CA PRO A 216 -6.86 -12.29 -10.69
C PRO A 216 -7.81 -11.17 -11.08
N ALA A 217 -8.79 -11.42 -11.98
CA ALA A 217 -9.78 -10.40 -12.34
C ALA A 217 -10.73 -10.09 -11.18
N ALA A 218 -11.15 -11.11 -10.42
CA ALA A 218 -11.97 -10.90 -9.23
C ALA A 218 -11.25 -10.09 -8.16
N ALA A 219 -9.96 -10.35 -7.92
CA ALA A 219 -9.13 -9.60 -6.98
C ALA A 219 -8.96 -8.13 -7.40
N LEU A 220 -8.60 -7.90 -8.67
CA LEU A 220 -8.38 -6.54 -9.18
C LEU A 220 -9.68 -5.73 -9.18
N LEU A 221 -10.81 -6.32 -9.61
CA LEU A 221 -12.12 -5.65 -9.59
C LEU A 221 -12.57 -5.33 -8.15
N ALA A 222 -12.32 -6.24 -7.21
CA ALA A 222 -12.61 -6.01 -5.80
C ALA A 222 -11.80 -4.82 -5.27
N TYR A 223 -10.52 -4.75 -5.60
CA TYR A 223 -9.63 -3.66 -5.22
C TYR A 223 -10.08 -2.32 -5.84
N ASP A 224 -10.39 -2.29 -7.13
CA ASP A 224 -10.87 -1.10 -7.82
C ASP A 224 -12.18 -0.58 -7.20
N TYR A 225 -13.10 -1.46 -6.86
CA TYR A 225 -14.35 -1.08 -6.18
C TYR A 225 -14.12 -0.56 -4.74
N ALA A 226 -13.16 -1.11 -4.00
CA ALA A 226 -12.79 -0.60 -2.68
C ALA A 226 -12.17 0.80 -2.76
N LEU A 227 -11.40 1.08 -3.82
CA LEU A 227 -10.76 2.38 -4.02
C LEU A 227 -11.69 3.44 -4.64
N THR A 228 -12.76 3.04 -5.32
CA THR A 228 -13.62 3.98 -6.07
C THR A 228 -14.13 5.16 -5.22
N PRO A 229 -14.57 4.98 -3.96
CA PRO A 229 -14.99 6.08 -3.11
C PRO A 229 -13.89 7.12 -2.85
N LEU A 230 -12.61 6.73 -2.78
CA LEU A 230 -11.47 7.64 -2.57
C LEU A 230 -11.35 8.74 -3.63
N PHE A 231 -11.92 8.51 -4.81
CA PHE A 231 -11.87 9.45 -5.93
C PHE A 231 -13.19 10.18 -6.15
N ALA A 232 -14.17 10.00 -5.25
CA ALA A 232 -15.42 10.75 -5.31
C ALA A 232 -15.16 12.24 -5.02
N PRO A 233 -15.77 13.17 -5.78
CA PRO A 233 -15.63 14.61 -5.52
C PRO A 233 -16.09 15.02 -4.13
N SER A 234 -17.07 14.31 -3.58
CA SER A 234 -17.66 14.51 -2.24
C SER A 234 -16.63 14.44 -1.11
N LEU A 235 -15.62 13.57 -1.19
CA LEU A 235 -14.55 13.47 -0.18
C LEU A 235 -13.72 14.73 0.01
N ARG A 236 -13.74 15.63 -0.96
CA ARG A 236 -13.01 16.90 -0.89
C ARG A 236 -13.87 18.06 -0.40
N GLY A 237 -14.92 17.78 0.35
CA GLY A 237 -15.84 18.76 0.88
C GLY A 237 -17.13 18.90 0.08
N GLY A 238 -17.47 17.90 -0.73
CA GLY A 238 -18.74 17.79 -1.43
C GLY A 238 -19.88 17.24 -0.55
N ASP A 239 -20.93 16.77 -1.21
CA ASP A 239 -22.12 16.23 -0.54
C ASP A 239 -21.87 14.79 -0.05
N PRO A 240 -21.96 14.50 1.27
CA PRO A 240 -21.84 13.14 1.81
C PRO A 240 -22.85 12.15 1.21
N GLU A 241 -24.00 12.62 0.75
CA GLU A 241 -25.04 11.80 0.15
C GLU A 241 -24.62 11.22 -1.22
N GLU A 242 -23.85 11.98 -2.01
CA GLU A 242 -23.31 11.47 -3.27
C GLU A 242 -22.27 10.36 -3.01
N GLU A 243 -21.45 10.55 -1.98
CA GLU A 243 -20.48 9.56 -1.57
C GLU A 243 -21.16 8.28 -1.07
N ARG A 244 -22.17 8.42 -0.23
CA ARG A 244 -22.95 7.29 0.27
C ARG A 244 -23.51 6.42 -0.87
N LYS A 245 -24.01 7.02 -1.95
CA LYS A 245 -24.48 6.28 -3.13
C LYS A 245 -23.36 5.50 -3.82
N ILE A 246 -22.14 6.05 -3.87
CA ILE A 246 -20.99 5.33 -4.44
C ILE A 246 -20.63 4.15 -3.54
N VAL A 247 -20.54 4.35 -2.23
CA VAL A 247 -20.23 3.31 -1.24
C VAL A 247 -21.25 2.17 -1.31
N GLU A 248 -22.54 2.49 -1.28
CA GLU A 248 -23.64 1.50 -1.37
C GLU A 248 -23.56 0.65 -2.65
N ARG A 249 -23.11 1.25 -3.75
CA ARG A 249 -22.98 0.56 -5.04
C ARG A 249 -21.73 -0.31 -5.14
N THR A 250 -20.60 0.10 -4.58
CA THR A 250 -19.30 -0.54 -4.79
C THR A 250 -18.88 -1.47 -3.67
N THR A 251 -19.11 -1.10 -2.41
CA THR A 251 -18.60 -1.83 -1.25
C THR A 251 -19.11 -3.28 -1.14
N PRO A 252 -20.42 -3.59 -1.32
CA PRO A 252 -20.86 -4.97 -1.27
C PRO A 252 -20.27 -5.84 -2.39
N LYS A 253 -20.08 -5.27 -3.58
CA LYS A 253 -19.43 -5.95 -4.70
C LYS A 253 -17.96 -6.24 -4.42
N SER A 254 -17.25 -5.25 -3.87
CA SER A 254 -15.85 -5.39 -3.48
C SER A 254 -15.65 -6.55 -2.50
N GLU A 255 -16.43 -6.62 -1.43
CA GLU A 255 -16.31 -7.71 -0.44
C GLU A 255 -16.60 -9.08 -1.05
N ALA A 256 -17.68 -9.20 -1.82
CA ALA A 256 -18.06 -10.46 -2.43
C ALA A 256 -16.98 -10.98 -3.38
N LEU A 257 -16.44 -10.10 -4.23
CA LEU A 257 -15.36 -10.43 -5.18
C LEU A 257 -14.05 -10.75 -4.46
N ALA A 258 -13.66 -9.98 -3.45
CA ALA A 258 -12.44 -10.24 -2.68
C ALA A 258 -12.48 -11.60 -1.99
N ARG A 259 -13.58 -11.92 -1.30
CA ARG A 259 -13.79 -13.24 -0.69
C ARG A 259 -13.74 -14.35 -1.71
N ARG A 260 -14.38 -14.16 -2.86
CA ARG A 260 -14.34 -15.13 -3.95
C ARG A 260 -12.92 -15.33 -4.48
N ALA A 261 -12.16 -14.26 -4.69
CA ALA A 261 -10.79 -14.34 -5.17
C ALA A 261 -9.89 -15.14 -4.20
N THR A 262 -10.01 -14.91 -2.88
CA THR A 262 -9.24 -15.69 -1.87
C THR A 262 -9.64 -17.15 -1.78
N LEU A 263 -10.86 -17.52 -2.16
CA LEU A 263 -11.30 -18.93 -2.23
C LEU A 263 -10.80 -19.60 -3.51
N LEU A 264 -10.80 -18.88 -4.64
CA LEU A 264 -10.32 -19.40 -5.92
C LEU A 264 -8.80 -19.56 -5.95
N ASP A 265 -8.06 -18.60 -5.37
CA ASP A 265 -6.61 -18.66 -5.25
C ASP A 265 -6.16 -18.26 -3.82
N PRO A 266 -6.02 -19.23 -2.90
CA PRO A 266 -5.54 -18.98 -1.54
C PRO A 266 -4.07 -18.55 -1.45
N GLN A 267 -3.31 -18.60 -2.55
CA GLN A 267 -1.92 -18.16 -2.60
C GLN A 267 -1.75 -16.79 -3.30
N SER A 268 -2.83 -16.14 -3.68
CA SER A 268 -2.78 -14.78 -4.26
C SER A 268 -2.67 -13.72 -3.17
N ALA A 269 -1.50 -13.07 -3.09
CA ALA A 269 -1.31 -11.91 -2.22
C ALA A 269 -2.27 -10.75 -2.60
N GLU A 270 -2.51 -10.55 -3.89
CA GLU A 270 -3.42 -9.53 -4.43
C GLU A 270 -4.86 -9.74 -3.97
N ALA A 271 -5.31 -10.99 -3.92
CA ALA A 271 -6.66 -11.31 -3.42
C ALA A 271 -6.83 -10.94 -1.94
N PHE A 272 -5.80 -11.20 -1.13
CA PHE A 272 -5.81 -10.80 0.29
C PHE A 272 -5.64 -9.29 0.47
N VAL A 273 -4.88 -8.60 -0.37
CA VAL A 273 -4.86 -7.12 -0.40
C VAL A 273 -6.25 -6.57 -0.67
N ALA A 274 -6.92 -7.07 -1.70
CA ALA A 274 -8.29 -6.66 -2.03
C ALA A 274 -9.26 -6.92 -0.86
N LEU A 275 -9.14 -8.06 -0.18
CA LEU A 275 -9.94 -8.38 1.00
C LEU A 275 -9.64 -7.44 2.17
N GLY A 276 -8.38 -7.06 2.35
CA GLY A 276 -7.95 -6.07 3.35
C GLY A 276 -8.64 -4.72 3.13
N TYR A 277 -8.57 -4.18 1.93
CA TYR A 277 -9.25 -2.92 1.57
C TYR A 277 -10.78 -3.03 1.64
N ALA A 278 -11.36 -4.11 1.11
CA ALA A 278 -12.80 -4.34 1.19
C ALA A 278 -13.31 -4.44 2.63
N SER A 279 -12.52 -5.00 3.54
CA SER A 279 -12.84 -5.07 4.97
C SER A 279 -12.70 -3.71 5.64
N LEU A 280 -11.66 -2.95 5.24
CA LEU A 280 -11.36 -1.64 5.81
C LEU A 280 -12.48 -0.63 5.52
N VAL A 281 -12.94 -0.55 4.27
CA VAL A 281 -14.04 0.36 3.88
C VAL A 281 -15.39 0.01 4.54
N GLN A 282 -15.49 -1.17 5.16
CA GLN A 282 -16.63 -1.60 5.96
C GLN A 282 -16.42 -1.52 7.46
N LEU A 283 -15.36 -0.84 7.90
CA LEU A 283 -14.98 -0.70 9.31
C LEU A 283 -14.73 -2.06 10.02
N LYS A 284 -14.45 -3.13 9.28
CA LYS A 284 -14.10 -4.46 9.80
C LYS A 284 -12.60 -4.53 10.09
N MET A 285 -12.12 -3.72 11.06
CA MET A 285 -10.68 -3.46 11.27
C MET A 285 -9.85 -4.70 11.55
N VAL A 286 -10.36 -5.64 12.37
CA VAL A 286 -9.65 -6.89 12.68
C VAL A 286 -9.49 -7.75 11.45
N ALA A 287 -10.55 -7.89 10.65
CA ALA A 287 -10.51 -8.67 9.41
C ALA A 287 -9.59 -8.02 8.36
N ALA A 288 -9.56 -6.68 8.30
CA ALA A 288 -8.66 -5.95 7.42
C ALA A 288 -7.19 -6.23 7.77
N GLU A 289 -6.83 -6.15 9.07
CA GLU A 289 -5.47 -6.47 9.52
C GLU A 289 -5.07 -7.89 9.19
N ASP A 290 -5.95 -8.87 9.48
CA ASP A 290 -5.67 -10.29 9.22
C ASP A 290 -5.45 -10.55 7.72
N ALA A 291 -6.24 -9.90 6.84
CA ALA A 291 -6.09 -10.01 5.41
C ALA A 291 -4.77 -9.39 4.91
N PHE A 292 -4.40 -8.20 5.37
CA PHE A 292 -3.11 -7.60 5.01
C PHE A 292 -1.92 -8.42 5.50
N LYS A 293 -1.98 -8.97 6.71
CA LYS A 293 -0.95 -9.89 7.23
C LYS A 293 -0.82 -11.14 6.36
N GLN A 294 -1.95 -11.71 5.93
CA GLN A 294 -1.93 -12.87 5.05
C GLN A 294 -1.32 -12.54 3.68
N ALA A 295 -1.65 -11.37 3.10
CA ALA A 295 -1.04 -10.91 1.86
C ALA A 295 0.49 -10.85 1.96
N LEU A 296 1.01 -10.22 3.02
CA LEU A 296 2.45 -10.07 3.25
C LEU A 296 3.14 -11.36 3.70
N ALA A 297 2.39 -12.34 4.26
CA ALA A 297 2.92 -13.68 4.53
C ALA A 297 3.13 -14.48 3.23
N ILE A 298 2.28 -14.27 2.21
CA ILE A 298 2.41 -14.88 0.89
C ILE A 298 3.51 -14.19 0.10
N ASN A 299 3.46 -12.85 -0.01
CA ASN A 299 4.45 -12.05 -0.71
C ASN A 299 4.86 -10.83 0.16
N PRO A 300 6.01 -10.90 0.85
CA PRO A 300 6.49 -9.80 1.70
C PRO A 300 6.76 -8.49 0.97
N ASP A 301 7.01 -8.55 -0.34
CA ASP A 301 7.34 -7.42 -1.21
C ASP A 301 6.12 -6.93 -2.02
N GLN A 302 4.91 -7.37 -1.65
CA GLN A 302 3.68 -6.93 -2.31
C GLN A 302 3.39 -5.46 -2.00
N ALA A 303 3.63 -4.57 -2.97
CA ALA A 303 3.65 -3.12 -2.77
C ALA A 303 2.30 -2.54 -2.28
N ASP A 304 1.17 -2.94 -2.86
CA ASP A 304 -0.15 -2.49 -2.44
C ASP A 304 -0.52 -3.02 -1.04
N GLY A 305 -0.01 -4.20 -0.66
CA GLY A 305 -0.15 -4.78 0.69
C GLY A 305 0.66 -3.99 1.73
N LEU A 306 1.93 -3.69 1.44
CA LEU A 306 2.78 -2.85 2.27
C LEU A 306 2.16 -1.46 2.44
N HIS A 307 1.67 -0.87 1.34
CA HIS A 307 0.99 0.41 1.35
C HIS A 307 -0.27 0.39 2.22
N GLY A 308 -1.20 -0.51 1.94
CA GLY A 308 -2.47 -0.61 2.66
C GLY A 308 -2.28 -0.93 4.13
N TYR A 309 -1.42 -1.91 4.45
CA TYR A 309 -1.19 -2.30 5.84
C TYR A 309 -0.47 -1.20 6.65
N SER A 310 0.49 -0.50 6.05
CA SER A 310 1.14 0.62 6.75
C SER A 310 0.17 1.79 7.02
N GLN A 311 -0.71 2.13 6.07
CA GLN A 311 -1.76 3.12 6.29
C GLN A 311 -2.74 2.68 7.39
N PHE A 312 -3.15 1.42 7.35
CA PHE A 312 -3.99 0.83 8.39
C PHE A 312 -3.34 0.95 9.77
N LEU A 313 -2.08 0.54 9.91
CA LEU A 313 -1.34 0.61 11.18
C LEU A 313 -1.24 2.05 11.70
N ALA A 314 -0.95 3.00 10.81
CA ALA A 314 -0.91 4.42 11.16
C ALA A 314 -2.28 4.89 11.66
N ALA A 315 -3.36 4.56 10.96
CA ALA A 315 -4.72 4.88 11.38
C ALA A 315 -5.08 4.32 12.75
N MET A 316 -4.57 3.14 13.10
CA MET A 316 -4.74 2.50 14.41
C MET A 316 -3.82 3.05 15.51
N GLY A 317 -2.92 3.99 15.21
CA GLY A 317 -1.96 4.57 16.15
C GLY A 317 -0.67 3.76 16.33
N ARG A 318 -0.44 2.74 15.48
CA ARG A 318 0.77 1.88 15.51
C ARG A 318 1.87 2.44 14.61
N ILE A 319 2.29 3.68 14.88
CA ILE A 319 3.16 4.49 14.00
C ILE A 319 4.52 3.83 13.74
N LYS A 320 5.15 3.21 14.77
CA LYS A 320 6.45 2.55 14.58
C LYS A 320 6.40 1.37 13.60
N GLU A 321 5.34 0.58 13.68
CA GLU A 321 5.15 -0.57 12.79
C GLU A 321 4.80 -0.10 11.37
N SER A 322 3.98 0.95 11.26
CA SER A 322 3.71 1.61 9.98
C SER A 322 5.01 2.11 9.32
N LEU A 323 5.88 2.78 10.08
CA LEU A 323 7.13 3.32 9.56
C LEU A 323 8.04 2.22 9.00
N ALA A 324 8.18 1.10 9.70
CA ALA A 324 8.99 -0.02 9.21
C ALA A 324 8.51 -0.57 7.86
N LEU A 325 7.19 -0.70 7.67
CA LEU A 325 6.62 -1.12 6.38
C LEU A 325 6.80 -0.04 5.30
N ARG A 326 6.73 1.24 5.66
CA ARG A 326 6.98 2.35 4.73
C ARG A 326 8.42 2.42 4.26
N GLU A 327 9.37 2.19 5.14
CA GLU A 327 10.79 2.14 4.77
C GLU A 327 11.07 0.97 3.83
N HIS A 328 10.45 -0.20 4.07
CA HIS A 328 10.52 -1.33 3.16
C HIS A 328 9.89 -1.00 1.80
N LEU A 329 8.67 -0.45 1.79
CA LEU A 329 7.99 -0.04 0.56
C LEU A 329 8.82 0.98 -0.23
N GLN A 330 9.43 1.96 0.44
CA GLN A 330 10.27 2.97 -0.21
C GLN A 330 11.53 2.37 -0.86
N ALA A 331 12.07 1.29 -0.30
CA ALA A 331 13.22 0.61 -0.87
C ALA A 331 12.86 -0.11 -2.18
N ILE A 332 11.66 -0.71 -2.27
CA ILE A 332 11.22 -1.43 -3.48
C ILE A 332 10.46 -0.55 -4.48
N GLU A 333 9.87 0.57 -4.03
CA GLU A 333 9.10 1.53 -4.84
C GLU A 333 9.56 2.98 -4.63
N PRO A 334 10.80 3.33 -5.02
CA PRO A 334 11.39 4.64 -4.72
C PRO A 334 10.75 5.82 -5.46
N PHE A 335 10.02 5.59 -6.58
CA PHE A 335 9.55 6.66 -7.47
C PHE A 335 8.05 6.93 -7.41
N ILE A 336 7.29 6.19 -6.61
CA ILE A 336 5.85 6.42 -6.52
C ILE A 336 5.57 7.59 -5.59
N ILE A 337 5.18 8.71 -6.19
CA ILE A 337 4.93 9.98 -5.49
C ILE A 337 3.96 9.79 -4.32
N ASN A 338 2.88 9.01 -4.51
CA ASN A 338 1.92 8.74 -3.47
C ASN A 338 2.55 8.02 -2.29
N TYR A 339 3.34 6.98 -2.55
CA TYR A 339 4.00 6.22 -1.49
C TYR A 339 5.00 7.08 -0.72
N THR A 340 5.76 7.91 -1.43
CA THR A 340 6.73 8.81 -0.79
C THR A 340 6.04 9.89 0.04
N ALA A 341 4.94 10.46 -0.44
CA ALA A 341 4.17 11.46 0.31
C ALA A 341 3.57 10.88 1.59
N ASP A 342 2.97 9.69 1.50
CA ASP A 342 2.43 9.00 2.68
C ASP A 342 3.54 8.57 3.64
N THR A 343 4.73 8.21 3.13
CA THR A 343 5.90 7.93 3.97
C THR A 343 6.37 9.18 4.72
N ALA A 344 6.36 10.34 4.05
CA ALA A 344 6.68 11.61 4.69
C ALA A 344 5.70 11.94 5.82
N GLU A 345 4.40 11.66 5.63
CA GLU A 345 3.39 11.82 6.69
C GLU A 345 3.70 10.94 7.90
N ILE A 346 4.10 9.67 7.68
CA ILE A 346 4.46 8.78 8.79
C ILE A 346 5.72 9.25 9.52
N TYR A 347 6.72 9.82 8.82
CA TYR A 347 7.87 10.46 9.48
C TYR A 347 7.42 11.65 10.34
N TRP A 348 6.51 12.50 9.83
CA TRP A 348 5.93 13.58 10.61
C TRP A 348 5.22 13.07 11.87
N LEU A 349 4.39 12.02 11.76
CA LEU A 349 3.74 11.38 12.91
C LEU A 349 4.72 10.79 13.91
N ALA A 350 5.88 10.31 13.44
CA ALA A 350 6.97 9.82 14.27
C ALA A 350 7.82 10.92 14.93
N GLY A 351 7.56 12.20 14.59
CA GLY A 351 8.24 13.37 15.13
C GLY A 351 9.39 13.92 14.27
N ASP A 352 9.66 13.34 13.10
CA ASP A 352 10.68 13.79 12.15
C ASP A 352 10.08 14.74 11.10
N THR A 353 9.69 15.93 11.56
CA THR A 353 9.07 16.96 10.72
C THR A 353 10.02 17.48 9.62
N GLU A 354 11.31 17.61 9.90
CA GLU A 354 12.29 18.12 8.93
C GLU A 354 12.42 17.17 7.74
N LYS A 355 12.50 15.87 8.00
CA LYS A 355 12.54 14.84 6.96
C LYS A 355 11.26 14.81 6.15
N ALA A 356 10.10 14.93 6.80
CA ALA A 356 8.80 14.97 6.13
C ALA A 356 8.70 16.15 5.15
N VAL A 357 9.07 17.36 5.59
CA VAL A 357 9.10 18.56 4.73
C VAL A 357 10.06 18.37 3.55
N ALA A 358 11.29 17.90 3.80
CA ALA A 358 12.29 17.68 2.75
C ALA A 358 11.80 16.69 1.69
N MET A 359 11.11 15.61 2.10
CA MET A 359 10.53 14.64 1.19
C MET A 359 9.39 15.24 0.35
N LEU A 360 8.48 15.99 0.98
CA LEU A 360 7.31 16.57 0.30
C LEU A 360 7.68 17.70 -0.66
N GLN A 361 8.68 18.51 -0.34
CA GLN A 361 9.14 19.60 -1.20
C GLN A 361 9.65 19.14 -2.57
N GLN A 362 10.15 17.90 -2.69
CA GLN A 362 10.61 17.32 -3.96
C GLN A 362 9.48 17.14 -4.98
N PHE A 363 8.23 17.11 -4.54
CA PHE A 363 7.06 16.81 -5.37
C PHE A 363 6.18 18.03 -5.67
N ARG A 364 6.65 19.24 -5.39
CA ARG A 364 5.90 20.46 -5.76
C ARG A 364 5.84 20.63 -7.29
N PRO A 365 4.65 20.99 -7.85
CA PRO A 365 3.39 21.33 -7.15
C PRO A 365 2.45 20.13 -6.88
N GLY A 366 2.90 18.90 -6.84
CA GLY A 366 2.05 17.70 -6.86
C GLY A 366 1.44 17.28 -5.52
N ARG A 367 2.11 17.53 -4.37
CA ARG A 367 1.73 17.03 -3.03
C ARG A 367 1.68 18.15 -2.00
N THR A 368 0.76 19.04 -2.23
CA THR A 368 0.69 20.31 -1.51
C THR A 368 -0.25 20.26 -0.32
N LEU A 369 -1.19 19.30 -0.22
CA LEU A 369 -2.05 19.13 0.97
C LEU A 369 -1.25 18.64 2.16
N GLU A 370 -0.50 17.57 1.98
CA GLU A 370 0.36 16.97 3.00
C GLU A 370 1.45 17.95 3.43
N LEU A 371 2.04 18.68 2.47
CA LEU A 371 3.00 19.75 2.77
C LEU A 371 2.36 20.86 3.61
N ALA A 372 1.15 21.31 3.26
CA ALA A 372 0.44 22.34 4.00
C ALA A 372 0.12 21.89 5.45
N LEU A 373 -0.26 20.63 5.63
CA LEU A 373 -0.49 20.04 6.96
C LEU A 373 0.78 20.08 7.82
N VAL A 374 1.89 19.58 7.27
CA VAL A 374 3.17 19.48 7.98
C VAL A 374 3.72 20.86 8.29
N GLU A 375 3.72 21.78 7.33
CA GLU A 375 4.18 23.18 7.53
C GLU A 375 3.31 23.93 8.56
N ALA A 376 1.98 23.73 8.53
CA ALA A 376 1.10 24.33 9.51
C ALA A 376 1.41 23.82 10.93
N SER A 377 1.69 22.53 11.09
CA SER A 377 2.05 21.93 12.38
C SER A 377 3.37 22.46 12.94
N ALA A 378 4.29 22.89 12.07
CA ALA A 378 5.55 23.54 12.41
C ALA A 378 5.39 25.05 12.70
N GLY A 379 4.17 25.61 12.51
CA GLY A 379 3.91 27.03 12.68
C GLY A 379 4.21 27.90 11.46
N HIS A 380 4.54 27.30 10.33
CA HIS A 380 4.85 27.98 9.07
C HIS A 380 3.54 28.23 8.27
N TYR A 381 2.63 29.03 8.85
CA TYR A 381 1.26 29.19 8.34
C TYR A 381 1.18 29.84 6.95
N ARG A 382 2.15 30.71 6.60
CA ARG A 382 2.20 31.36 5.27
C ARG A 382 2.61 30.38 4.19
N GLU A 383 3.58 29.55 4.47
CA GLU A 383 4.07 28.47 3.62
C GLU A 383 2.98 27.43 3.40
N ALA A 384 2.27 27.05 4.46
CA ALA A 384 1.13 26.15 4.40
C ALA A 384 -0.01 26.72 3.53
N ALA A 385 -0.35 28.01 3.70
CA ALA A 385 -1.36 28.69 2.88
C ALA A 385 -0.94 28.77 1.41
N ALA A 386 0.34 29.05 1.13
CA ALA A 386 0.88 29.06 -0.23
C ALA A 386 0.77 27.68 -0.89
N ALA A 387 1.11 26.60 -0.15
CA ALA A 387 0.97 25.24 -0.65
C ALA A 387 -0.49 24.89 -1.01
N LEU A 388 -1.47 25.29 -0.19
CA LEU A 388 -2.89 25.08 -0.53
C LEU A 388 -3.30 25.80 -1.83
N ARG A 389 -2.77 26.98 -2.10
CA ARG A 389 -3.08 27.75 -3.32
C ARG A 389 -2.49 27.15 -4.60
N GLU A 390 -1.47 26.28 -4.46
CA GLU A 390 -0.90 25.54 -5.59
C GLU A 390 -1.76 24.33 -6.00
N MET A 391 -2.72 23.93 -5.16
CA MET A 391 -3.56 22.77 -5.44
C MET A 391 -4.50 23.02 -6.63
N PRO A 392 -4.84 21.97 -7.41
CA PRO A 392 -5.75 22.11 -8.54
C PRO A 392 -7.17 22.47 -8.09
N ALA A 393 -7.56 23.74 -8.26
CA ALA A 393 -8.84 24.28 -7.79
C ALA A 393 -10.06 23.50 -8.33
N ARG A 394 -9.94 22.90 -9.53
CA ARG A 394 -11.01 22.06 -10.13
C ARG A 394 -11.42 20.83 -9.31
N ASN A 395 -10.56 20.42 -8.37
CA ASN A 395 -10.79 19.24 -7.53
C ASN A 395 -11.53 19.57 -6.23
N TYR A 396 -11.86 20.83 -5.97
CA TYR A 396 -12.46 21.31 -4.73
C TYR A 396 -13.66 22.22 -5.00
N PRO A 397 -14.61 22.34 -4.09
CA PRO A 397 -15.65 23.36 -4.16
C PRO A 397 -15.07 24.77 -4.33
N ALA A 398 -15.76 25.59 -5.09
CA ALA A 398 -15.29 26.95 -5.42
C ALA A 398 -14.98 27.75 -4.14
N GLY A 399 -13.77 28.32 -4.09
CA GLY A 399 -13.30 29.16 -2.99
C GLY A 399 -12.82 28.41 -1.75
N MET A 400 -12.93 27.08 -1.67
CA MET A 400 -12.55 26.32 -0.47
C MET A 400 -11.05 26.38 -0.19
N LEU A 401 -10.20 26.23 -1.20
CA LEU A 401 -8.74 26.35 -1.05
C LEU A 401 -8.33 27.71 -0.52
N GLU A 402 -8.92 28.78 -1.06
CA GLU A 402 -8.65 30.13 -0.58
C GLU A 402 -9.19 30.37 0.84
N ALA A 403 -10.33 29.78 1.18
CA ALA A 403 -10.86 29.85 2.54
C ALA A 403 -9.95 29.15 3.55
N ALA A 404 -9.42 27.98 3.21
CA ALA A 404 -8.45 27.25 4.04
C ALA A 404 -7.13 28.03 4.17
N ALA A 405 -6.61 28.57 3.08
CA ALA A 405 -5.41 29.39 3.07
C ALA A 405 -5.55 30.63 3.96
N LYS A 406 -6.67 31.38 3.84
CA LYS A 406 -6.97 32.54 4.71
C LYS A 406 -7.13 32.13 6.18
N THR A 407 -7.71 30.97 6.45
CA THR A 407 -7.82 30.43 7.82
C THR A 407 -6.43 30.22 8.41
N LEU A 408 -5.50 29.61 7.66
CA LEU A 408 -4.10 29.43 8.10
C LEU A 408 -3.36 30.77 8.26
N GLU A 409 -3.56 31.73 7.38
CA GLU A 409 -2.93 33.07 7.49
C GLU A 409 -3.38 33.83 8.73
N SER A 410 -4.57 33.52 9.30
CA SER A 410 -5.05 34.09 10.54
C SER A 410 -4.48 33.43 11.81
N ALA A 411 -3.71 32.36 11.65
CA ALA A 411 -3.09 31.60 12.75
C ALA A 411 -1.77 32.25 13.22
N PRO A 412 -1.32 32.00 14.48
CA PRO A 412 -2.13 31.36 15.52
C PRO A 412 -3.21 32.30 16.04
N ALA A 413 -4.39 31.74 16.34
CA ALA A 413 -5.44 32.56 16.99
C ALA A 413 -5.03 32.92 18.41
N LYS A 414 -5.15 34.20 18.74
CA LYS A 414 -4.88 34.72 20.09
C LYS A 414 -6.13 34.77 20.98
N ALA A 415 -7.29 34.51 20.45
CA ALA A 415 -8.61 34.57 21.10
C ALA A 415 -9.49 33.40 20.64
N ALA A 416 -10.70 33.27 21.23
CA ALA A 416 -11.66 32.27 20.80
C ALA A 416 -11.90 32.34 19.29
N ALA A 417 -12.10 31.14 18.68
CA ALA A 417 -12.35 31.03 17.25
C ALA A 417 -13.51 31.90 16.77
N PRO A 418 -13.43 32.50 15.57
CA PRO A 418 -14.56 33.20 14.99
C PRO A 418 -15.80 32.31 14.93
N ALA A 419 -17.00 32.88 15.26
CA ALA A 419 -18.26 32.14 15.24
C ALA A 419 -18.64 31.56 13.86
N ALA A 420 -18.01 32.06 12.77
CA ALA A 420 -18.29 31.66 11.40
C ALA A 420 -16.98 31.29 10.65
N LEU A 421 -16.41 30.13 10.95
CA LEU A 421 -15.37 29.55 10.11
C LEU A 421 -16.01 28.80 8.93
N PRO A 422 -15.45 28.90 7.70
CA PRO A 422 -15.95 28.19 6.54
C PRO A 422 -15.80 26.66 6.73
N ARG A 423 -16.58 25.88 6.00
CA ARG A 423 -16.41 24.43 5.93
C ARG A 423 -15.20 24.12 5.03
N LEU A 424 -14.28 23.27 5.51
CA LEU A 424 -12.98 23.06 4.87
C LEU A 424 -12.73 21.61 4.40
N GLY A 425 -13.68 20.68 4.58
CA GLY A 425 -13.53 19.29 4.18
C GLY A 425 -12.23 18.67 4.73
N ASN A 426 -11.47 18.00 3.90
CA ASN A 426 -10.18 17.38 4.25
C ASN A 426 -9.07 18.39 4.60
N MET A 427 -9.29 19.70 4.43
CA MET A 427 -8.41 20.77 4.93
C MET A 427 -8.79 21.24 6.35
N SER A 428 -9.64 20.50 7.05
CA SER A 428 -10.09 20.79 8.41
C SER A 428 -8.96 20.91 9.44
N PHE A 429 -7.77 20.39 9.15
CA PHE A 429 -6.57 20.57 9.98
C PHE A 429 -6.26 22.05 10.27
N ALA A 430 -6.66 22.96 9.37
CA ALA A 430 -6.48 24.41 9.58
C ALA A 430 -7.19 24.91 10.85
N TYR A 431 -8.28 24.27 11.28
CA TYR A 431 -8.97 24.63 12.51
C TYR A 431 -8.14 24.43 13.78
N MET A 432 -7.16 23.50 13.74
CA MET A 432 -6.22 23.27 14.86
C MET A 432 -5.50 24.55 15.27
N HIS A 433 -5.20 25.40 14.30
CA HIS A 433 -4.32 26.56 14.48
C HIS A 433 -5.06 27.87 14.76
N VAL A 434 -6.40 27.85 14.68
CA VAL A 434 -7.25 29.05 14.89
C VAL A 434 -8.21 28.93 16.05
N GLY A 435 -7.90 28.04 17.02
CA GLY A 435 -8.66 27.91 18.26
C GLY A 435 -9.99 27.14 18.11
N ALA A 436 -10.15 26.32 17.08
CA ALA A 436 -11.36 25.53 16.83
C ALA A 436 -11.03 24.02 16.61
N PRO A 437 -10.22 23.38 17.46
CA PRO A 437 -9.70 22.02 17.18
C PRO A 437 -10.81 20.96 17.03
N GLU A 438 -11.92 21.08 17.74
CA GLU A 438 -13.01 20.09 17.64
C GLU A 438 -13.71 20.09 16.27
N ARG A 439 -13.58 21.17 15.49
CA ARG A 439 -14.17 21.23 14.15
C ARG A 439 -13.48 20.32 13.14
N VAL A 440 -12.27 19.85 13.45
CA VAL A 440 -11.61 18.79 12.68
C VAL A 440 -12.49 17.55 12.57
N LEU A 441 -13.27 17.24 13.62
CA LEU A 441 -14.13 16.05 13.67
C LEU A 441 -15.33 16.13 12.71
N GLU A 442 -15.70 17.31 12.21
CA GLU A 442 -16.79 17.47 11.24
C GLU A 442 -16.55 16.65 9.96
N PHE A 443 -15.32 16.59 9.50
CA PHE A 443 -14.94 15.81 8.33
C PHE A 443 -15.17 14.30 8.57
N TYR A 444 -14.75 13.76 9.70
CA TYR A 444 -14.95 12.35 10.04
C TYR A 444 -16.40 11.97 10.25
N GLU A 445 -17.19 12.86 10.85
CA GLU A 445 -18.62 12.66 11.01
C GLU A 445 -19.35 12.59 9.67
N ASP A 446 -18.87 13.33 8.66
CA ASP A 446 -19.43 13.26 7.31
C ASP A 446 -19.05 11.95 6.61
N GLU A 447 -17.81 11.47 6.77
CA GLU A 447 -17.40 10.14 6.27
C GLU A 447 -18.18 9.00 6.93
N ILE A 448 -18.41 9.08 8.24
CA ILE A 448 -19.24 8.12 8.97
C ILE A 448 -20.67 8.10 8.40
N LYS A 449 -21.27 9.27 8.15
CA LYS A 449 -22.62 9.38 7.54
C LYS A 449 -22.66 8.80 6.13
N ALA A 450 -21.58 8.94 5.37
CA ALA A 450 -21.46 8.34 4.05
C ALA A 450 -21.23 6.82 4.10
N GLY A 451 -20.88 6.26 5.26
CA GLY A 451 -20.56 4.85 5.43
C GLY A 451 -19.21 4.46 4.82
N TYR A 452 -18.30 5.41 4.76
CA TYR A 452 -16.95 5.22 4.20
C TYR A 452 -15.89 5.58 5.24
N PHE A 453 -14.78 4.85 5.21
CA PHE A 453 -13.62 5.12 6.03
C PHE A 453 -12.40 5.34 5.15
N GLN A 454 -11.82 6.52 5.26
CA GLN A 454 -10.53 6.84 4.64
C GLN A 454 -9.42 6.73 5.70
N PRO A 455 -8.61 5.65 5.67
CA PRO A 455 -7.59 5.41 6.71
C PRO A 455 -6.63 6.59 6.89
N ILE A 456 -6.25 7.20 5.79
CA ILE A 456 -5.23 8.26 5.76
C ILE A 456 -5.63 9.48 6.60
N SER A 457 -6.91 9.82 6.67
CA SER A 457 -7.35 10.98 7.44
C SER A 457 -7.29 10.77 8.95
N THR A 458 -7.44 9.53 9.44
CA THR A 458 -7.39 9.25 10.89
C THR A 458 -5.97 9.16 11.43
N THR A 459 -4.97 9.02 10.58
CA THR A 459 -3.55 9.00 11.01
C THR A 459 -3.18 10.27 11.76
N TRP A 460 -3.76 11.41 11.37
CA TRP A 460 -3.43 12.71 11.97
C TRP A 460 -3.78 12.82 13.45
N PHE A 461 -4.76 12.05 13.93
CA PHE A 461 -5.11 12.02 15.35
C PHE A 461 -3.92 11.65 16.24
N TRP A 462 -2.90 10.95 15.72
CA TRP A 462 -1.79 10.48 16.52
C TRP A 462 -0.63 11.47 16.61
N HIS A 463 -0.66 12.55 15.82
CA HIS A 463 0.32 13.62 15.99
C HIS A 463 0.10 14.36 17.33
N PRO A 464 1.18 14.79 18.03
CA PRO A 464 1.05 15.49 19.31
C PRO A 464 0.16 16.74 19.27
N SER A 465 0.12 17.48 18.15
CA SER A 465 -0.73 18.67 18.01
C SER A 465 -2.22 18.35 18.16
N TYR A 466 -2.67 17.12 17.94
CA TYR A 466 -4.07 16.69 18.06
C TYR A 466 -4.48 16.24 19.47
N ALA A 467 -3.58 16.39 20.47
CA ALA A 467 -3.90 16.03 21.87
C ALA A 467 -5.19 16.71 22.38
N ALA A 468 -5.40 17.98 22.01
CA ALA A 468 -6.63 18.70 22.41
C ALA A 468 -7.91 18.08 21.81
N VAL A 469 -7.85 17.54 20.60
CA VAL A 469 -8.96 16.84 19.93
C VAL A 469 -9.23 15.52 20.62
N ARG A 470 -8.18 14.71 20.87
CA ARG A 470 -8.31 13.38 21.49
C ARG A 470 -8.95 13.40 22.88
N LYS A 471 -8.82 14.52 23.62
CA LYS A 471 -9.39 14.70 24.97
C LYS A 471 -10.90 14.99 24.97
N THR A 472 -11.53 15.19 23.82
CA THR A 472 -12.93 15.56 23.73
C THR A 472 -13.86 14.35 23.74
N GLU A 473 -15.06 14.50 24.30
CA GLU A 473 -16.11 13.46 24.22
C GLU A 473 -16.55 13.23 22.77
N ARG A 474 -16.47 14.27 21.93
CA ARG A 474 -16.78 14.18 20.50
C ARG A 474 -15.81 13.21 19.78
N PHE A 475 -14.51 13.28 20.09
CA PHE A 475 -13.52 12.31 19.57
C PHE A 475 -13.85 10.88 20.03
N LYS A 476 -14.26 10.69 21.27
CA LYS A 476 -14.64 9.36 21.75
C LYS A 476 -15.80 8.75 20.95
N THR A 477 -16.78 9.58 20.58
CA THR A 477 -17.90 9.17 19.72
C THR A 477 -17.38 8.77 18.33
N VAL A 478 -16.62 9.64 17.68
CA VAL A 478 -16.02 9.35 16.36
C VAL A 478 -15.18 8.08 16.39
N ALA A 479 -14.33 7.89 17.40
CA ALA A 479 -13.50 6.70 17.53
C ALA A 479 -14.32 5.40 17.70
N ARG A 480 -15.47 5.46 18.38
CA ARG A 480 -16.40 4.31 18.48
C ARG A 480 -17.08 4.03 17.16
N ASP A 481 -17.60 5.07 16.52
CA ASP A 481 -18.35 4.96 15.26
C ASP A 481 -17.45 4.44 14.11
N LEU A 482 -16.15 4.78 14.12
CA LEU A 482 -15.14 4.27 13.22
C LEU A 482 -14.64 2.85 13.58
N GLY A 483 -15.12 2.23 14.66
CA GLY A 483 -14.69 0.90 15.09
C GLY A 483 -13.29 0.84 15.69
N LEU A 484 -12.62 1.97 15.95
CA LEU A 484 -11.27 2.02 16.49
C LEU A 484 -11.20 1.40 17.89
N VAL A 485 -12.19 1.66 18.73
CA VAL A 485 -12.24 1.17 20.11
C VAL A 485 -12.34 -0.35 20.16
N ASP A 486 -13.14 -0.97 19.29
CA ASP A 486 -13.29 -2.42 19.22
C ASP A 486 -12.01 -3.08 18.72
N TYR A 487 -11.36 -2.45 17.74
CA TYR A 487 -10.05 -2.88 17.28
C TYR A 487 -9.00 -2.81 18.40
N TRP A 488 -8.91 -1.69 19.13
CA TRP A 488 -7.94 -1.53 20.22
C TRP A 488 -8.15 -2.53 21.35
N ARG A 489 -9.39 -2.87 21.68
CA ARG A 489 -9.71 -3.93 22.63
C ARG A 489 -9.21 -5.30 22.16
N ALA A 490 -9.30 -5.57 20.87
CA ALA A 490 -8.89 -6.85 20.29
C ALA A 490 -7.38 -6.96 20.05
N ARG A 491 -6.69 -5.87 19.72
CA ARG A 491 -5.31 -5.89 19.21
C ARG A 491 -4.32 -5.04 20.02
N GLY A 492 -4.79 -4.23 20.94
CA GLY A 492 -3.99 -3.33 21.77
C GLY A 492 -4.27 -1.85 21.52
N TRP A 493 -4.13 -1.08 22.56
CA TRP A 493 -4.37 0.37 22.56
C TRP A 493 -3.18 1.13 21.98
N PRO A 494 -3.41 2.25 21.25
CA PRO A 494 -2.32 3.14 20.85
C PRO A 494 -1.69 3.79 22.07
N ALA A 495 -0.46 4.26 21.94
CA ALA A 495 0.31 4.82 23.06
C ALA A 495 -0.38 6.04 23.72
N GLN A 496 -1.20 6.77 22.95
CA GLN A 496 -1.89 7.98 23.39
C GLN A 496 -3.23 7.73 24.06
N CYS A 497 -3.76 6.50 24.03
CA CYS A 497 -5.07 6.20 24.60
C CYS A 497 -5.04 4.91 25.44
N HIS A 498 -5.87 4.85 26.47
CA HIS A 498 -5.96 3.70 27.38
C HIS A 498 -7.41 3.49 27.86
N PRO A 499 -7.79 2.28 28.25
CA PRO A 499 -9.11 2.02 28.79
C PRO A 499 -9.32 2.76 30.09
N SER A 500 -10.54 3.31 30.29
CA SER A 500 -10.98 4.01 31.49
C SER A 500 -12.28 3.35 31.96
N GLY A 501 -12.18 2.34 32.83
CA GLY A 501 -13.32 1.51 33.21
C GLY A 501 -13.69 0.46 32.17
N ALA A 502 -14.90 -0.14 32.29
CA ALA A 502 -15.32 -1.25 31.44
C ALA A 502 -15.68 -0.84 30.01
N ASN A 503 -16.27 0.35 29.84
CA ASN A 503 -16.90 0.76 28.58
C ASN A 503 -16.39 2.10 28.02
N ASP A 504 -15.40 2.71 28.66
CA ASP A 504 -14.86 4.00 28.24
C ASP A 504 -13.34 3.96 28.08
N PHE A 505 -12.78 5.03 27.55
CA PHE A 505 -11.36 5.22 27.38
C PHE A 505 -10.98 6.69 27.54
N ALA A 506 -9.72 6.95 27.79
CA ALA A 506 -9.15 8.29 27.85
C ALA A 506 -7.93 8.35 26.95
N CYS A 507 -7.65 9.55 26.42
CA CYS A 507 -6.45 9.83 25.62
C CYS A 507 -5.70 11.05 26.18
N ASP A 508 -4.38 11.06 25.97
CA ASP A 508 -3.47 12.11 26.41
C ASP A 508 -3.52 13.35 25.50
#